data_8dee641051548fae6b7d02891d646157
#
_entry.id   8dee641051548fae6b7d02891d646157
#
_cell.length_a   1.000
_cell.length_b   1.000
_cell.length_c   1.000
_cell.angle_alpha   90.00
_cell.angle_beta   90.00
_cell.angle_gamma   90.00
#
_symmetry.space_group_name_H-M   'P 1'
#
loop_
_entity.id
_entity.type
_entity.pdbx_description
1 polymer ?
#
loop_
_entity_poly.entity_id
_entity_poly.type
_entity_poly.pdbx_seq_one_letter_code
_entity_poly.pdbx_strand_id
1 'polypeptide(L)'
;MANQEEPINILEATLFAATEPLDETTLLSKLPEGTNLKDLLEELCQHYSTRGINLVKMGKKWAFRTSPKIGDSLKIEIESNGN
;
A
#
# COMPACT_ATOMS: atom_id res chain seq x y z
N MET A 1 -3.01 6.02 -24.10
CA MET A 1 -2.83 5.95 -23.82
C MET A 1 -2.41 6.11 -22.76
N ALA A 2 -2.19 6.53 -22.34
CA ALA A 2 -1.96 6.71 -21.39
C ALA A 2 -1.58 6.19 -20.46
N ASN A 3 -1.22 5.84 -20.32
CA ASN A 3 -0.85 5.07 -19.53
C ASN A 3 0.26 5.40 -18.69
N GLN A 4 0.58 6.60 -18.53
CA GLN A 4 1.61 6.96 -17.65
C GLN A 4 1.23 6.75 -16.25
N GLU A 5 -0.07 6.74 -15.97
CA GLU A 5 -0.51 6.51 -14.64
C GLU A 5 -0.65 5.07 -14.32
N GLU A 6 -0.59 4.23 -15.32
CA GLU A 6 -0.84 2.85 -15.08
C GLU A 6 0.10 2.18 -14.12
N PRO A 7 1.40 2.43 -14.16
CA PRO A 7 2.28 1.74 -13.21
C PRO A 7 1.92 2.00 -11.77
N ILE A 8 1.59 3.24 -11.42
CA ILE A 8 1.26 3.51 -10.02
C ILE A 8 -0.10 2.90 -9.68
N ASN A 9 -1.01 2.87 -10.64
CA ASN A 9 -2.31 2.24 -10.39
C ASN A 9 -2.16 0.74 -10.23
N ILE A 10 -1.31 0.12 -11.02
CA ILE A 10 -1.05 -1.30 -10.89
C ILE A 10 -0.44 -1.60 -9.53
N LEU A 11 0.52 -0.79 -9.12
CA LEU A 11 1.16 -0.98 -7.84
C LEU A 11 0.16 -0.84 -6.70
N GLU A 12 -0.67 0.19 -6.77
CA GLU A 12 -1.66 0.42 -5.75
C GLU A 12 -2.64 -0.75 -5.65
N ALA A 13 -3.14 -1.20 -6.79
CA ALA A 13 -4.10 -2.29 -6.81
C ALA A 13 -3.47 -3.59 -6.32
N THR A 14 -2.22 -3.82 -6.70
CA THR A 14 -1.53 -5.02 -6.27
C THR A 14 -1.39 -5.05 -4.76
N LEU A 15 -0.98 -3.93 -4.18
CA LEU A 15 -0.81 -3.85 -2.74
C LEU A 15 -2.14 -3.92 -2.01
N PHE A 16 -3.16 -3.30 -2.59
CA PHE A 16 -4.47 -3.29 -1.96
C PHE A 16 -5.08 -4.69 -1.94
N ALA A 17 -4.89 -5.43 -3.01
CA ALA A 17 -5.48 -6.77 -3.12
C ALA A 17 -4.68 -7.82 -2.36
N ALA A 18 -3.47 -7.51 -1.97
CA ALA A 18 -2.63 -8.52 -1.30
C ALA A 18 -3.14 -8.79 0.10
N THR A 19 -3.15 -10.06 0.47
CA THR A 19 -3.57 -10.45 1.80
C THR A 19 -2.42 -10.42 2.78
N GLU A 20 -1.21 -10.25 2.30
CA GLU A 20 -0.04 -10.18 3.16
C GLU A 20 0.97 -9.27 2.50
N PRO A 21 1.96 -8.79 3.25
CA PRO A 21 2.95 -7.87 2.68
C PRO A 21 3.69 -8.49 1.51
N LEU A 22 4.04 -7.66 0.54
CA LEU A 22 4.72 -8.11 -0.66
C LEU A 22 6.10 -7.48 -0.73
N ASP A 23 7.09 -8.26 -1.19
CA ASP A 23 8.43 -7.73 -1.34
C ASP A 23 8.56 -6.99 -2.66
N GLU A 24 9.67 -6.27 -2.81
CA GLU A 24 9.84 -5.42 -3.98
C GLU A 24 10.00 -6.23 -5.25
N THR A 25 10.61 -7.40 -5.16
CA THR A 25 10.74 -8.24 -6.32
C THR A 25 9.38 -8.63 -6.87
N THR A 26 8.48 -9.02 -5.98
CA THR A 26 7.13 -9.37 -6.39
C THR A 26 6.42 -8.18 -7.00
N LEU A 27 6.57 -7.00 -6.39
CA LEU A 27 5.93 -5.82 -6.92
C LEU A 27 6.47 -5.47 -8.29
N LEU A 28 7.77 -5.56 -8.48
CA LEU A 28 8.35 -5.27 -9.78
C LEU A 28 7.87 -6.23 -10.84
N SER A 29 7.61 -7.47 -10.48
CA SER A 29 7.16 -8.43 -11.46
C SER A 29 5.79 -8.11 -12.03
N LYS A 30 5.03 -7.24 -11.36
CA LYS A 30 3.73 -6.84 -11.83
C LYS A 30 3.77 -5.56 -12.63
N LEU A 31 4.92 -4.92 -12.72
CA LEU A 31 5.02 -3.61 -13.34
C LEU A 31 5.78 -3.70 -14.66
N PRO A 32 5.60 -2.72 -15.55
CA PRO A 32 6.34 -2.71 -16.80
C PRO A 32 7.83 -2.66 -16.56
N GLU A 33 8.57 -3.23 -17.50
CA GLU A 33 10.01 -3.23 -17.41
C GLU A 33 10.51 -1.78 -17.39
N GLY A 34 11.51 -1.52 -16.57
CA GLY A 34 12.08 -0.20 -16.50
C GLY A 34 11.38 0.72 -15.50
N THR A 35 10.35 0.21 -14.81
CA THR A 35 9.63 1.03 -13.85
C THR A 35 10.51 1.30 -12.63
N ASN A 36 10.50 2.56 -12.19
CA ASN A 36 11.24 2.93 -10.97
C ASN A 36 10.33 2.71 -9.77
N LEU A 37 10.45 1.54 -9.18
CA LEU A 37 9.57 1.14 -8.09
C LEU A 37 9.72 2.07 -6.89
N LYS A 38 10.95 2.49 -6.60
CA LYS A 38 11.18 3.32 -5.44
C LYS A 38 10.40 4.63 -5.53
N ASP A 39 10.41 5.24 -6.71
CA ASP A 39 9.68 6.49 -6.89
C ASP A 39 8.18 6.26 -6.74
N LEU A 40 7.67 5.16 -7.28
CA LEU A 40 6.26 4.86 -7.17
C LEU A 40 5.85 4.61 -5.72
N LEU A 41 6.68 3.89 -4.98
CA LEU A 41 6.38 3.63 -3.58
C LEU A 41 6.35 4.92 -2.78
N GLU A 42 7.31 5.81 -3.06
CA GLU A 42 7.32 7.09 -2.37
C GLU A 42 6.08 7.89 -2.69
N GLU A 43 5.68 7.88 -3.94
CA GLU A 43 4.51 8.63 -4.35
C GLU A 43 3.26 8.08 -3.67
N LEU A 44 3.12 6.76 -3.61
CA LEU A 44 2.00 6.16 -2.92
C LEU A 44 2.01 6.48 -1.44
N CYS A 45 3.18 6.45 -0.82
CA CYS A 45 3.29 6.82 0.58
C CYS A 45 2.76 8.22 0.81
N GLN A 46 3.11 9.14 -0.08
CA GLN A 46 2.65 10.51 0.07
C GLN A 46 1.16 10.64 -0.16
N HIS A 47 0.64 9.92 -1.16
CA HIS A 47 -0.79 9.99 -1.45
C HIS A 47 -1.62 9.52 -0.27
N TYR A 48 -1.11 8.57 0.47
CA TYR A 48 -1.88 7.97 1.55
C TYR A 48 -1.48 8.48 2.94
N SER A 49 -0.57 9.45 2.99
CA SER A 49 -0.06 9.89 4.29
C SER A 49 -1.12 10.53 5.16
N THR A 50 -2.16 11.09 4.54
CA THR A 50 -3.22 11.75 5.30
C THR A 50 -4.53 11.00 5.22
N ARG A 51 -4.50 9.77 4.72
CA ARG A 51 -5.72 9.01 4.55
C ARG A 51 -5.86 7.97 5.66
N GLY A 52 -6.98 7.24 5.62
CA GLY A 52 -7.25 6.24 6.65
C GLY A 52 -6.38 5.03 6.58
N ILE A 53 -5.72 4.80 5.46
CA ILE A 53 -4.72 3.75 5.38
C ILE A 53 -3.42 4.35 4.91
N ASN A 54 -2.33 3.72 5.29
CA ASN A 54 -1.01 4.19 4.92
C ASN A 54 -0.22 3.04 4.31
N LEU A 55 0.69 3.38 3.42
CA LEU A 55 1.59 2.39 2.87
C LEU A 55 2.83 2.34 3.75
N VAL A 56 3.14 1.16 4.27
CA VAL A 56 4.25 1.02 5.21
C VAL A 56 5.20 -0.06 4.73
N LYS A 57 6.44 0.09 5.14
CA LYS A 57 7.46 -0.89 4.84
C LYS A 57 7.69 -1.74 6.08
N MET A 58 7.63 -3.05 5.91
CA MET A 58 7.79 -3.97 7.01
C MET A 58 8.93 -4.91 6.66
N GLY A 59 10.12 -4.61 7.16
CA GLY A 59 11.29 -5.34 6.75
C GLY A 59 11.59 -5.03 5.31
N LYS A 60 11.53 -6.02 4.46
CA LYS A 60 11.74 -5.82 3.03
C LYS A 60 10.45 -5.87 2.26
N LYS A 61 9.33 -5.81 2.93
CA LYS A 61 8.04 -5.93 2.28
C LYS A 61 7.20 -4.70 2.50
N TRP A 62 6.17 -4.56 1.69
CA TRP A 62 5.30 -3.39 1.73
C TRP A 62 3.86 -3.83 1.89
N ALA A 63 3.08 -3.03 2.59
CA ALA A 63 1.66 -3.33 2.78
C ALA A 63 0.92 -2.07 3.15
N PHE A 64 -0.37 -2.05 2.83
CA PHE A 64 -1.24 -1.01 3.33
C PHE A 64 -1.68 -1.38 4.74
N ARG A 65 -1.69 -0.41 5.61
CA ARG A 65 -2.12 -0.61 6.98
C ARG A 65 -3.02 0.53 7.40
N THR A 66 -3.92 0.25 8.32
CA THR A 66 -4.76 1.29 8.87
C THR A 66 -3.92 2.36 9.53
N SER A 67 -4.25 3.61 9.26
CA SER A 67 -3.54 4.73 9.89
C SER A 67 -3.64 4.60 11.41
N PRO A 68 -2.57 4.93 12.13
CA PRO A 68 -2.62 4.83 13.59
C PRO A 68 -3.77 5.59 14.22
N LYS A 69 -4.09 6.78 13.68
CA LYS A 69 -5.19 7.55 14.24
C LYS A 69 -6.52 6.87 14.03
N ILE A 70 -6.73 6.36 12.82
CA ILE A 70 -7.97 5.66 12.52
C ILE A 70 -7.97 4.31 13.19
N GLY A 71 -6.80 3.70 13.30
CA GLY A 71 -6.67 2.39 13.91
C GLY A 71 -7.17 2.36 15.33
N ASP A 72 -6.91 3.43 16.06
CA ASP A 72 -7.38 3.47 17.44
C ASP A 72 -8.89 3.47 17.50
N SER A 73 -9.53 4.25 16.64
CA SER A 73 -10.99 4.28 16.61
C SER A 73 -11.57 2.93 16.22
N LEU A 74 -10.98 2.33 15.19
CA LEU A 74 -11.46 1.03 14.73
C LEU A 74 -11.21 -0.05 15.76
N LYS A 75 -10.10 0.09 16.48
CA LYS A 75 -9.78 -0.90 17.48
C LYS A 75 -10.84 -0.94 18.55
N ILE A 76 -11.33 0.20 18.94
CA ILE A 76 -12.40 0.27 19.91
C ILE A 76 -13.62 -0.44 19.40
N GLU A 77 -13.97 -0.20 18.15
CA GLU A 77 -15.13 -0.86 17.56
C GLU A 77 -14.92 -2.35 17.45
N ILE A 78 -13.74 -2.74 17.02
CA ILE A 78 -13.44 -4.14 16.86
C ILE A 78 -13.52 -4.85 18.19
N GLU A 79 -13.02 -4.22 19.23
CA GLU A 79 -13.09 -4.84 20.53
C GLU A 79 -14.52 -4.98 21.00
N SER A 80 -15.35 -4.01 20.69
CA SER A 80 -16.75 -4.10 21.04
C SER A 80 -17.39 -5.27 20.35
N ASN A 81 -16.99 -5.53 19.13
CA ASN A 81 -17.60 -6.57 18.37
C ASN A 81 -16.96 -7.91 18.56
N GLY A 82 -15.67 -7.92 18.74
CA GLY A 82 -14.93 -9.13 18.67
C GLY A 82 -14.88 -9.91 19.95
N ASN A 83 -15.27 -9.25 20.97
CA ASN A 83 -15.21 -9.94 22.25
C ASN A 83 -16.58 -10.08 22.81
#